data_9877470d3faa0c0ead0555bcbb55ff0c
#
_entry.id   9877470d3faa0c0ead0555bcbb55ff0c
#
_cell.length_a   1.000
_cell.length_b   1.000
_cell.length_c   1.000
_cell.angle_alpha   90.00
_cell.angle_beta   90.00
_cell.angle_gamma   90.00
#
_symmetry.space_group_name_H-M   'P 1'
#
loop_
_entity.id
_entity.type
_entity.pdbx_description
1 polymer ?
#
loop_
_entity_poly.entity_id
_entity_poly.type
_entity_poly.pdbx_seq_one_letter_code
_entity_poly.pdbx_strand_id
1 'polypeptide(L)'
;MECSFCKKEIKEKLGFKNVFSKKESFILCGSCKINLNINIEQLGEYTLYYFADYEFLKDSIYVIKYGGDVEECLKYKSLFRKFFEEYNFDLITIVPANNERKVIRSFDHIEQLCTLCNVKFEKILESDYRPKQAKLHRQRAGHPFYTLSSTMPDTNISRVLIIDDVFTSGNTLLSCVKPLKELFPNSEISFLVLAKSMH
;
A
#
# COMPACT_ATOMS: atom_id res chain seq x y z
N MET A 1 -6.36 -11.52 -26.37
CA MET A 1 -5.47 -11.34 -25.20
C MET A 1 -6.29 -10.80 -24.03
N GLU A 2 -5.92 -11.12 -22.80
CA GLU A 2 -6.63 -10.62 -21.63
C GLU A 2 -5.86 -9.48 -20.96
N CYS A 3 -6.61 -8.57 -20.35
CA CYS A 3 -6.03 -7.51 -19.52
C CYS A 3 -5.36 -8.11 -18.29
N SER A 4 -4.11 -7.77 -18.04
CA SER A 4 -3.35 -8.28 -16.89
C SER A 4 -3.95 -7.90 -15.54
N PHE A 5 -4.75 -6.84 -15.48
CA PHE A 5 -5.39 -6.37 -14.26
C PHE A 5 -6.85 -6.85 -14.13
N CYS A 6 -7.76 -6.44 -15.02
CA CYS A 6 -9.19 -6.73 -14.89
C CYS A 6 -9.65 -7.99 -15.62
N LYS A 7 -8.74 -8.74 -16.25
CA LYS A 7 -9.00 -9.98 -17.02
C LYS A 7 -9.97 -9.83 -18.22
N LYS A 8 -10.38 -8.60 -18.53
CA LYS A 8 -11.25 -8.33 -19.66
C LYS A 8 -10.51 -8.66 -20.99
N GLU A 9 -11.22 -9.30 -21.91
CA GLU A 9 -10.69 -9.60 -23.23
C GLU A 9 -10.38 -8.30 -24.02
N ILE A 10 -9.16 -8.21 -24.54
CA ILE A 10 -8.70 -7.10 -25.35
C ILE A 10 -8.78 -7.50 -26.82
N LYS A 11 -9.72 -6.90 -27.55
CA LYS A 11 -9.91 -7.07 -28.98
C LYS A 11 -8.97 -6.15 -29.77
N GLU A 12 -7.65 -6.29 -29.60
CA GLU A 12 -6.70 -5.57 -30.45
C GLU A 12 -6.24 -6.45 -31.61
N LYS A 13 -6.14 -5.85 -32.81
CA LYS A 13 -5.52 -6.50 -33.97
C LYS A 13 -4.04 -6.71 -33.68
N LEU A 14 -3.60 -7.95 -33.67
CA LEU A 14 -2.19 -8.34 -33.50
C LEU A 14 -1.34 -7.68 -34.63
N GLY A 15 -0.60 -6.66 -34.29
CA GLY A 15 0.50 -6.20 -35.13
C GLY A 15 1.69 -7.15 -34.98
N PHE A 16 2.31 -7.54 -36.07
CA PHE A 16 3.41 -8.53 -36.18
C PHE A 16 4.65 -8.22 -35.31
N LYS A 17 4.75 -7.05 -34.69
CA LYS A 17 5.94 -6.63 -33.89
C LYS A 17 6.02 -7.21 -32.46
N ASN A 18 4.99 -7.86 -31.94
CA ASN A 18 4.94 -8.32 -30.54
C ASN A 18 5.19 -9.82 -30.34
N VAL A 19 5.51 -10.58 -31.39
CA VAL A 19 5.61 -12.03 -31.34
C VAL A 19 6.93 -12.54 -30.72
N PHE A 20 7.96 -11.69 -30.63
CA PHE A 20 9.30 -12.10 -30.19
C PHE A 20 9.80 -11.53 -28.86
N SER A 21 8.98 -10.76 -28.11
CA SER A 21 9.41 -10.28 -26.80
C SER A 21 8.98 -11.26 -25.68
N LYS A 22 9.92 -12.05 -25.18
CA LYS A 22 9.79 -12.92 -23.99
C LYS A 22 9.67 -12.14 -22.64
N LYS A 23 9.40 -10.85 -22.65
CA LYS A 23 9.03 -10.13 -21.40
C LYS A 23 7.55 -10.38 -21.19
N GLU A 24 7.17 -10.85 -19.99
CA GLU A 24 5.78 -10.82 -19.52
C GLU A 24 5.25 -9.41 -19.73
N SER A 25 4.56 -9.20 -20.84
CA SER A 25 4.04 -7.90 -21.19
C SER A 25 2.83 -7.65 -20.29
N PHE A 26 2.98 -6.72 -19.36
CA PHE A 26 1.85 -6.21 -18.56
C PHE A 26 0.92 -5.43 -19.50
N ILE A 27 -0.08 -6.12 -20.01
CA ILE A 27 -1.02 -5.60 -21.00
C ILE A 27 -2.27 -5.14 -20.29
N LEU A 28 -2.61 -3.86 -20.42
CA LEU A 28 -3.81 -3.26 -19.85
C LEU A 28 -4.83 -2.96 -20.97
N CYS A 29 -6.12 -3.19 -20.68
CA CYS A 29 -7.19 -2.66 -21.52
C CYS A 29 -7.27 -1.13 -21.43
N GLY A 30 -7.99 -0.48 -22.34
CA GLY A 30 -8.09 0.98 -22.37
C GLY A 30 -8.51 1.60 -21.05
N SER A 31 -9.50 1.03 -20.36
CA SER A 31 -9.95 1.51 -19.06
C SER A 31 -8.85 1.39 -17.99
N CYS A 32 -8.21 0.22 -17.86
CA CYS A 32 -7.14 0.03 -16.87
C CYS A 32 -5.92 0.92 -17.17
N LYS A 33 -5.60 1.14 -18.45
CA LYS A 33 -4.49 2.02 -18.85
C LYS A 33 -4.72 3.48 -18.46
N ILE A 34 -5.97 3.93 -18.48
CA ILE A 34 -6.33 5.30 -18.09
C ILE A 34 -6.33 5.45 -16.55
N ASN A 35 -6.87 4.47 -15.84
CA ASN A 35 -7.12 4.59 -14.40
C ASN A 35 -5.98 4.11 -13.50
N LEU A 36 -5.06 3.26 -14.00
CA LEU A 36 -3.95 2.74 -13.22
C LEU A 36 -2.64 3.45 -13.57
N ASN A 37 -2.23 4.36 -12.73
CA ASN A 37 -1.00 5.13 -12.89
C ASN A 37 -0.34 5.33 -11.54
N ILE A 38 0.95 5.70 -11.53
CA ILE A 38 1.59 6.22 -10.33
C ILE A 38 1.22 7.70 -10.23
N ASN A 39 0.29 8.01 -9.34
CA ASN A 39 -0.11 9.38 -9.05
C ASN A 39 0.63 9.89 -7.82
N ILE A 40 0.95 11.18 -7.80
CA ILE A 40 1.73 11.82 -6.74
C ILE A 40 0.98 13.04 -6.24
N GLU A 41 0.91 13.17 -4.92
CA GLU A 41 0.30 14.33 -4.26
C GLU A 41 1.14 14.75 -3.05
N GLN A 42 1.24 16.04 -2.79
CA GLN A 42 1.90 16.57 -1.60
C GLN A 42 0.88 16.75 -0.46
N LEU A 43 1.16 16.17 0.69
CA LEU A 43 0.38 16.28 1.92
C LEU A 43 1.20 17.02 2.99
N GLY A 44 1.31 18.34 2.85
CA GLY A 44 2.25 19.13 3.65
C GLY A 44 3.69 18.76 3.31
N GLU A 45 4.42 18.24 4.29
CA GLU A 45 5.82 17.80 4.11
C GLU A 45 5.95 16.34 3.59
N TYR A 46 4.84 15.60 3.44
CA TYR A 46 4.85 14.20 3.04
C TYR A 46 4.42 14.03 1.59
N THR A 47 5.01 13.06 0.91
CA THR A 47 4.60 12.67 -0.44
C THR A 47 3.69 11.45 -0.38
N LEU A 48 2.51 11.54 -0.99
CA LEU A 48 1.58 10.44 -1.18
C LEU A 48 1.66 9.93 -2.62
N TYR A 49 1.93 8.63 -2.76
CA TYR A 49 1.81 7.88 -4.00
C TYR A 49 0.56 7.01 -3.96
N TYR A 50 -0.17 6.92 -5.07
CA TYR A 50 -1.33 6.02 -5.19
C TYR A 50 -1.52 5.56 -6.63
N PHE A 51 -2.12 4.36 -6.82
CA PHE A 51 -2.24 3.78 -8.14
C PHE A 51 -3.52 4.15 -8.85
N ALA A 52 -4.61 4.42 -8.16
CA ALA A 52 -5.87 4.84 -8.76
C ALA A 52 -6.80 5.54 -7.75
N ASP A 53 -7.91 6.06 -8.25
CA ASP A 53 -9.03 6.49 -7.42
C ASP A 53 -9.74 5.30 -6.76
N TYR A 54 -10.24 5.50 -5.55
CA TYR A 54 -10.87 4.44 -4.76
C TYR A 54 -12.07 3.80 -5.48
N GLU A 55 -12.90 4.59 -6.15
CA GLU A 55 -14.07 4.07 -6.88
C GLU A 55 -13.69 3.05 -7.97
N PHE A 56 -12.50 3.19 -8.56
CA PHE A 56 -12.01 2.24 -9.55
C PHE A 56 -11.52 0.92 -8.92
N LEU A 57 -10.96 0.96 -7.73
CA LEU A 57 -10.33 -0.19 -7.06
C LEU A 57 -11.15 -0.76 -5.90
N LYS A 58 -12.30 -0.19 -5.54
CA LYS A 58 -13.06 -0.54 -4.32
C LYS A 58 -13.39 -2.03 -4.22
N ASP A 59 -13.83 -2.66 -5.32
CA ASP A 59 -14.20 -4.07 -5.32
C ASP A 59 -12.96 -4.96 -5.13
N SER A 60 -11.85 -4.64 -5.82
CA SER A 60 -10.56 -5.31 -5.68
C SER A 60 -10.03 -5.20 -4.25
N ILE A 61 -10.04 -3.99 -3.69
CA ILE A 61 -9.59 -3.74 -2.31
C ILE A 61 -10.50 -4.46 -1.30
N TYR A 62 -11.80 -4.53 -1.55
CA TYR A 62 -12.73 -5.28 -0.69
C TYR A 62 -12.39 -6.77 -0.67
N VAL A 63 -12.13 -7.37 -1.83
CA VAL A 63 -11.75 -8.78 -1.95
C VAL A 63 -10.41 -9.05 -1.25
N ILE A 64 -9.42 -8.17 -1.40
CA ILE A 64 -8.14 -8.27 -0.67
C ILE A 64 -8.36 -8.18 0.84
N LYS A 65 -9.15 -7.19 1.30
CA LYS A 65 -9.38 -6.94 2.73
C LYS A 65 -10.12 -8.06 3.45
N TYR A 66 -11.07 -8.68 2.80
CA TYR A 66 -12.01 -9.60 3.44
C TYR A 66 -11.95 -11.03 2.89
N GLY A 67 -11.52 -11.20 1.66
CA GLY A 67 -11.42 -12.50 0.99
C GLY A 67 -10.05 -13.14 1.10
N GLY A 68 -9.00 -12.36 1.32
CA GLY A 68 -7.62 -12.87 1.31
C GLY A 68 -7.20 -13.48 -0.03
N ASP A 69 -7.82 -13.04 -1.12
CA ASP A 69 -7.63 -13.63 -2.44
C ASP A 69 -6.24 -13.35 -2.99
N VAL A 70 -5.49 -14.44 -3.22
CA VAL A 70 -4.10 -14.40 -3.72
C VAL A 70 -4.04 -13.85 -5.14
N GLU A 71 -4.99 -14.25 -6.01
CA GLU A 71 -5.00 -13.80 -7.40
C GLU A 71 -5.30 -12.30 -7.49
N GLU A 72 -6.18 -11.82 -6.63
CA GLU A 72 -6.50 -10.40 -6.56
C GLU A 72 -5.27 -9.58 -6.12
N CYS A 73 -4.53 -10.05 -5.12
CA CYS A 73 -3.27 -9.43 -4.71
C CYS A 73 -2.23 -9.40 -5.85
N LEU A 74 -2.08 -10.50 -6.58
CA LEU A 74 -1.10 -10.64 -7.65
C LEU A 74 -1.33 -9.67 -8.82
N LYS A 75 -2.53 -9.15 -9.01
CA LYS A 75 -2.82 -8.10 -10.01
C LYS A 75 -1.99 -6.83 -9.80
N TYR A 76 -1.62 -6.54 -8.56
CA TYR A 76 -0.83 -5.35 -8.21
C TYR A 76 0.68 -5.52 -8.40
N LYS A 77 1.16 -6.75 -8.58
CA LYS A 77 2.60 -7.05 -8.67
C LYS A 77 3.35 -6.20 -9.69
N SER A 78 2.76 -6.00 -10.87
CA SER A 78 3.39 -5.18 -11.92
C SER A 78 3.37 -3.69 -11.61
N LEU A 79 2.37 -3.20 -10.86
CA LEU A 79 2.30 -1.81 -10.40
C LEU A 79 3.38 -1.54 -9.35
N PHE A 80 3.51 -2.41 -8.34
CA PHE A 80 4.58 -2.32 -7.35
C PHE A 80 5.96 -2.40 -8.00
N ARG A 81 6.16 -3.35 -8.93
CA ARG A 81 7.44 -3.45 -9.65
C ARG A 81 7.77 -2.14 -10.36
N LYS A 82 6.84 -1.58 -11.14
CA LYS A 82 7.04 -0.30 -11.82
C LYS A 82 7.35 0.83 -10.84
N PHE A 83 6.64 0.88 -9.71
CA PHE A 83 6.87 1.88 -8.67
C PHE A 83 8.29 1.79 -8.11
N PHE A 84 8.77 0.61 -7.74
CA PHE A 84 10.10 0.43 -7.18
C PHE A 84 11.25 0.44 -8.22
N GLU A 85 10.95 0.38 -9.52
CA GLU A 85 11.90 0.69 -10.59
C GLU A 85 12.15 2.22 -10.69
N GLU A 86 11.17 3.04 -10.31
CA GLU A 86 11.21 4.50 -10.41
C GLU A 86 11.60 5.19 -9.09
N TYR A 87 11.15 4.63 -7.95
CA TYR A 87 11.34 5.22 -6.63
C TYR A 87 12.10 4.27 -5.69
N ASN A 88 13.11 4.82 -4.99
CA ASN A 88 13.93 4.07 -4.05
C ASN A 88 13.73 4.58 -2.63
N PHE A 89 13.68 3.66 -1.67
CA PHE A 89 13.55 3.94 -0.24
C PHE A 89 14.57 3.09 0.53
N ASP A 90 15.12 3.66 1.61
CA ASP A 90 16.08 2.96 2.46
C ASP A 90 15.35 1.99 3.39
N LEU A 91 14.10 2.35 3.75
CA LEU A 91 13.23 1.56 4.61
C LEU A 91 11.80 1.57 4.08
N ILE A 92 11.22 0.38 3.97
CA ILE A 92 9.81 0.21 3.63
C ILE A 92 9.13 -0.47 4.82
N THR A 93 8.04 0.10 5.31
CA THR A 93 7.22 -0.48 6.36
C THR A 93 5.75 -0.47 5.96
N ILE A 94 4.93 -1.23 6.67
CA ILE A 94 3.50 -1.32 6.43
C ILE A 94 2.72 -0.78 7.63
N VAL A 95 1.53 -0.26 7.39
CA VAL A 95 0.60 0.08 8.47
C VAL A 95 0.18 -1.21 9.17
N PRO A 96 0.41 -1.35 10.50
CA PRO A 96 0.05 -2.58 11.20
C PRO A 96 -1.47 -2.72 11.29
N ALA A 97 -1.97 -3.91 10.96
CA ALA A 97 -3.38 -4.21 11.15
C ALA A 97 -3.72 -4.18 12.65
N ASN A 98 -4.88 -3.61 12.98
CA ASN A 98 -5.43 -3.67 14.34
C ASN A 98 -5.64 -5.15 14.73
N ASN A 99 -5.22 -5.53 15.95
CA ASN A 99 -5.30 -6.90 16.46
C ASN A 99 -6.73 -7.48 16.42
N GLU A 100 -7.78 -6.69 16.67
CA GLU A 100 -9.17 -7.13 16.50
C GLU A 100 -9.47 -7.55 15.06
N ARG A 101 -8.97 -6.78 14.08
CA ARG A 101 -9.15 -7.08 12.67
C ARG A 101 -8.33 -8.28 12.22
N LYS A 102 -7.12 -8.49 12.79
CA LYS A 102 -6.33 -9.71 12.56
C LYS A 102 -7.06 -10.95 13.07
N VAL A 103 -7.67 -10.89 14.25
CA VAL A 103 -8.44 -12.02 14.80
C VAL A 103 -9.67 -12.31 13.93
N ILE A 104 -10.41 -11.29 13.48
CA ILE A 104 -11.60 -11.48 12.64
C ILE A 104 -11.25 -11.99 11.24
N ARG A 105 -10.13 -11.52 10.66
CA ARG A 105 -9.72 -11.84 9.28
C ARG A 105 -8.77 -13.02 9.19
N SER A 106 -8.13 -13.42 10.30
CA SER A 106 -7.07 -14.43 10.37
C SER A 106 -5.78 -14.09 9.61
N PHE A 107 -5.67 -12.91 8.99
CA PHE A 107 -4.51 -12.44 8.25
C PHE A 107 -4.39 -10.92 8.22
N ASP A 108 -3.18 -10.44 7.96
CA ASP A 108 -2.89 -9.03 7.65
C ASP A 108 -2.87 -8.86 6.12
N HIS A 109 -3.86 -8.18 5.59
CA HIS A 109 -4.05 -8.06 4.14
C HIS A 109 -2.95 -7.24 3.45
N ILE A 110 -2.36 -6.23 4.12
CA ILE A 110 -1.25 -5.46 3.56
C ILE A 110 0.03 -6.28 3.56
N GLU A 111 0.30 -7.02 4.63
CA GLU A 111 1.43 -7.95 4.69
C GLU A 111 1.33 -9.01 3.58
N GLN A 112 0.16 -9.61 3.40
CA GLN A 112 -0.09 -10.60 2.35
C GLN A 112 0.12 -9.98 0.95
N LEU A 113 -0.46 -8.80 0.70
CA LEU A 113 -0.32 -8.07 -0.56
C LEU A 113 1.16 -7.79 -0.87
N CYS A 114 1.90 -7.20 0.06
CA CYS A 114 3.30 -6.87 -0.11
C CYS A 114 4.15 -8.13 -0.36
N THR A 115 3.91 -9.20 0.40
CA THR A 115 4.62 -10.48 0.23
C THR A 115 4.38 -11.07 -1.16
N LEU A 116 3.13 -11.16 -1.60
CA LEU A 116 2.77 -11.70 -2.91
C LEU A 116 3.29 -10.84 -4.09
N CYS A 117 3.37 -9.53 -3.88
CA CYS A 117 3.93 -8.60 -4.85
C CYS A 117 5.46 -8.52 -4.83
N ASN A 118 6.16 -9.31 -3.99
CA ASN A 118 7.61 -9.30 -3.80
C ASN A 118 8.16 -7.95 -3.29
N VAL A 119 7.39 -7.22 -2.51
CA VAL A 119 7.86 -6.02 -1.82
C VAL A 119 8.59 -6.45 -0.56
N LYS A 120 9.86 -6.03 -0.44
CA LYS A 120 10.63 -6.21 0.80
C LYS A 120 10.24 -5.11 1.78
N PHE A 121 9.79 -5.48 2.97
CA PHE A 121 9.39 -4.53 4.00
C PHE A 121 9.80 -5.04 5.39
N GLU A 122 9.87 -4.14 6.34
CA GLU A 122 10.15 -4.44 7.73
C GLU A 122 8.96 -4.07 8.62
N LYS A 123 8.63 -4.92 9.57
CA LYS A 123 7.57 -4.66 10.56
C LYS A 123 8.16 -3.88 11.73
N ILE A 124 8.21 -2.58 11.61
CA ILE A 124 8.76 -1.70 12.64
C ILE A 124 7.68 -1.14 13.55
N LEU A 125 6.45 -1.05 13.02
CA LEU A 125 5.30 -0.50 13.72
C LEU A 125 4.39 -1.59 14.26
N GLU A 126 3.86 -1.37 15.45
CA GLU A 126 2.74 -2.13 16.02
C GLU A 126 1.61 -1.20 16.41
N SER A 127 0.39 -1.75 16.47
CA SER A 127 -0.78 -1.02 16.95
C SER A 127 -1.15 -1.43 18.36
N ASP A 128 -1.46 -0.44 19.23
CA ASP A 128 -2.01 -0.70 20.54
C ASP A 128 -3.36 -1.42 20.44
N TYR A 129 -3.51 -2.48 21.24
CA TYR A 129 -4.80 -3.11 21.46
C TYR A 129 -5.67 -2.19 22.31
N ARG A 130 -6.72 -1.60 21.74
CA ARG A 130 -7.74 -0.86 22.49
C ARG A 130 -9.11 -1.51 22.27
N PRO A 131 -9.68 -2.17 23.30
CA PRO A 131 -11.03 -2.71 23.20
C PRO A 131 -12.06 -1.60 22.96
N LYS A 132 -13.10 -1.91 22.18
CA LYS A 132 -14.17 -0.99 21.74
C LYS A 132 -14.99 -0.29 22.84
N GLN A 133 -14.77 -0.58 24.11
CA GLN A 133 -15.54 0.00 25.24
C GLN A 133 -15.25 1.48 25.52
N ALA A 134 -14.28 2.11 24.87
CA ALA A 134 -14.01 3.54 25.04
C ALA A 134 -14.84 4.44 24.08
N LYS A 135 -16.14 4.15 23.86
CA LYS A 135 -17.07 5.08 23.20
C LYS A 135 -17.56 6.21 24.12
N LEU A 136 -17.00 6.35 25.32
CA LEU A 136 -17.28 7.48 26.18
C LEU A 136 -16.26 8.60 25.90
N HIS A 137 -16.80 9.76 25.57
CA HIS A 137 -16.18 11.07 25.39
C HIS A 137 -14.91 11.30 26.25
N ARG A 138 -13.75 10.80 25.81
CA ARG A 138 -12.45 11.25 26.27
C ARG A 138 -11.54 11.45 25.09
N GLN A 139 -10.96 12.63 25.02
CA GLN A 139 -9.88 12.99 24.11
C GLN A 139 -8.90 11.81 24.03
N ARG A 140 -8.64 11.33 22.81
CA ARG A 140 -7.71 10.23 22.57
C ARG A 140 -6.30 10.68 22.95
N ALA A 141 -5.96 10.58 24.21
CA ALA A 141 -4.59 10.75 24.66
C ALA A 141 -3.80 9.49 24.29
N GLY A 142 -2.86 9.63 23.38
CA GLY A 142 -1.91 8.59 22.97
C GLY A 142 -2.00 8.24 21.47
N HIS A 143 -0.84 7.99 20.87
CA HIS A 143 -0.74 7.53 19.49
C HIS A 143 -1.18 6.06 19.41
N PRO A 144 -1.96 5.65 18.38
CA PRO A 144 -2.42 4.28 18.21
C PRO A 144 -1.29 3.33 17.73
N PHE A 145 -0.14 3.87 17.35
CA PHE A 145 1.02 3.12 16.87
C PHE A 145 2.27 3.43 17.69
N TYR A 146 3.14 2.44 17.82
CA TYR A 146 4.44 2.53 18.45
C TYR A 146 5.46 1.67 17.68
N THR A 147 6.73 1.92 17.91
CA THR A 147 7.81 1.16 17.30
C THR A 147 8.22 -0.05 18.14
N LEU A 148 8.61 -1.14 17.47
CA LEU A 148 9.18 -2.31 18.13
C LEU A 148 10.56 -1.95 18.68
N SER A 149 10.76 -2.08 19.99
CA SER A 149 12.02 -1.75 20.67
C SER A 149 13.21 -2.65 20.28
N SER A 150 12.96 -3.77 19.60
CA SER A 150 13.98 -4.68 19.09
C SER A 150 14.64 -4.20 17.78
N THR A 151 14.07 -3.18 17.15
CA THR A 151 14.60 -2.63 15.90
C THR A 151 15.69 -1.63 16.23
N MET A 152 16.96 -2.04 16.10
CA MET A 152 18.08 -1.10 16.17
C MET A 152 18.03 -0.22 14.95
N PRO A 153 17.88 1.12 15.08
CA PRO A 153 17.84 1.99 13.92
C PRO A 153 19.20 1.94 13.20
N ASP A 154 19.17 1.62 11.90
CA ASP A 154 20.29 1.97 11.06
C ASP A 154 20.32 3.51 10.98
N THR A 155 21.42 4.10 11.42
CA THR A 155 21.56 5.57 11.49
C THR A 155 21.56 6.25 10.13
N ASN A 156 21.60 5.48 9.04
CA ASN A 156 21.67 5.97 7.67
C ASN A 156 20.32 5.97 6.93
N ILE A 157 19.19 5.71 7.60
CA ILE A 157 17.85 5.76 6.99
C ILE A 157 17.47 7.22 6.70
N SER A 158 17.43 7.56 5.42
CA SER A 158 17.09 8.91 4.93
C SER A 158 15.68 8.96 4.33
N ARG A 159 15.21 7.87 3.71
CA ARG A 159 13.90 7.81 3.04
C ARG A 159 13.11 6.59 3.51
N VAL A 160 11.95 6.87 4.11
CA VAL A 160 11.03 5.86 4.65
C VAL A 160 9.75 5.86 3.84
N LEU A 161 9.30 4.67 3.41
CA LEU A 161 7.99 4.48 2.79
C LEU A 161 7.07 3.71 3.73
N ILE A 162 5.85 4.22 3.92
CA ILE A 162 4.78 3.54 4.64
C ILE A 162 3.73 3.10 3.63
N ILE A 163 3.37 1.80 3.63
CA ILE A 163 2.38 1.22 2.71
C ILE A 163 1.07 0.95 3.45
N ASP A 164 -0.06 1.33 2.84
CA ASP A 164 -1.42 1.00 3.27
C ASP A 164 -2.30 0.69 2.04
N ASP A 165 -3.55 0.33 2.25
CA ASP A 165 -4.48 0.02 1.16
C ASP A 165 -5.19 1.26 0.59
N VAL A 166 -5.73 2.15 1.43
CA VAL A 166 -6.54 3.29 1.00
C VAL A 166 -6.22 4.54 1.80
N PHE A 167 -5.99 5.62 1.09
CA PHE A 167 -5.96 6.95 1.67
C PHE A 167 -7.38 7.53 1.66
N THR A 168 -7.88 7.86 2.83
CA THR A 168 -9.14 8.61 3.03
C THR A 168 -8.85 9.98 3.66
N SER A 169 -8.88 10.08 4.96
CA SER A 169 -8.47 11.28 5.72
C SER A 169 -6.98 11.34 6.04
N GLY A 170 -6.22 10.29 5.75
CA GLY A 170 -4.80 10.18 6.07
C GLY A 170 -4.48 9.94 7.55
N ASN A 171 -5.47 9.96 8.45
CA ASN A 171 -5.24 9.85 9.90
C ASN A 171 -4.43 8.61 10.30
N THR A 172 -4.64 7.48 9.63
CA THR A 172 -3.89 6.24 9.90
C THR A 172 -2.42 6.42 9.56
N LEU A 173 -2.12 6.86 8.35
CA LEU A 173 -0.74 7.08 7.88
C LEU A 173 -0.02 8.15 8.70
N LEU A 174 -0.67 9.28 8.94
CA LEU A 174 -0.12 10.36 9.78
C LEU A 174 0.15 9.93 11.22
N SER A 175 -0.66 9.00 11.76
CA SER A 175 -0.41 8.44 13.09
C SER A 175 0.82 7.54 13.15
N CYS A 176 1.29 7.00 12.02
CA CYS A 176 2.52 6.23 11.94
C CYS A 176 3.78 7.11 11.89
N VAL A 177 3.65 8.38 11.52
CA VAL A 177 4.78 9.29 11.32
C VAL A 177 5.54 9.56 12.61
N LYS A 178 4.83 9.91 13.69
CA LYS A 178 5.49 10.28 14.94
C LYS A 178 6.42 9.20 15.48
N PRO A 179 5.99 7.94 15.66
CA PRO A 179 6.89 6.89 16.14
C PRO A 179 8.07 6.62 15.19
N LEU A 180 7.88 6.78 13.87
CA LEU A 180 8.99 6.65 12.92
C LEU A 180 9.97 7.81 12.99
N LYS A 181 9.50 9.04 13.19
CA LYS A 181 10.36 10.21 13.38
C LYS A 181 11.12 10.17 14.72
N GLU A 182 10.60 9.50 15.73
CA GLU A 182 11.32 9.24 17.00
C GLU A 182 12.52 8.31 16.77
N LEU A 183 12.42 7.32 15.86
CA LEU A 183 13.53 6.44 15.47
C LEU A 183 14.46 7.08 14.43
N PHE A 184 13.89 7.74 13.43
CA PHE A 184 14.59 8.30 12.26
C PHE A 184 14.29 9.80 12.13
N PRO A 185 14.84 10.67 12.99
CA PRO A 185 14.44 12.10 13.08
C PRO A 185 14.64 12.87 11.77
N ASN A 186 15.67 12.53 11.02
CA ASN A 186 16.07 13.23 9.81
C ASN A 186 15.53 12.58 8.52
N SER A 187 14.76 11.48 8.63
CA SER A 187 14.26 10.80 7.45
C SER A 187 13.11 11.56 6.77
N GLU A 188 13.07 11.51 5.45
CA GLU A 188 11.91 11.88 4.65
C GLU A 188 10.90 10.73 4.66
N ILE A 189 9.64 11.01 5.03
CA ILE A 189 8.58 10.01 5.07
C ILE A 189 7.65 10.20 3.90
N SER A 190 7.38 9.12 3.18
CA SER A 190 6.43 9.05 2.08
C SER A 190 5.42 7.94 2.31
N PHE A 191 4.28 8.03 1.63
CA PHE A 191 3.19 7.06 1.70
C PHE A 191 2.93 6.45 0.33
N LEU A 192 2.63 5.15 0.30
CA LEU A 192 2.11 4.46 -0.87
C LEU A 192 0.82 3.76 -0.51
N VAL A 193 -0.24 4.01 -1.28
CA VAL A 193 -1.53 3.32 -1.13
C VAL A 193 -1.99 2.76 -2.48
N LEU A 194 -2.85 1.74 -2.46
CA LEU A 194 -3.46 1.25 -3.68
C LEU A 194 -4.39 2.29 -4.29
N ALA A 195 -5.20 2.93 -3.43
CA ALA A 195 -6.18 3.90 -3.88
C ALA A 195 -6.32 5.10 -2.95
N LYS A 196 -6.70 6.23 -3.55
CA LYS A 196 -7.10 7.44 -2.84
C LYS A 196 -8.60 7.68 -2.99
N SER A 197 -9.30 7.96 -1.88
CA SER A 197 -10.67 8.45 -1.91
C SER A 197 -10.68 9.92 -2.28
N MET A 198 -11.41 10.27 -3.32
CA MET A 198 -11.67 11.66 -3.72
C MET A 198 -12.85 12.17 -2.90
N HIS A 199 -12.62 13.08 -1.97
CA HIS A 199 -13.68 13.81 -1.23
C HIS A 199 -13.70 15.25 -1.66
#